data_aa68b57ec215f4a65a1a4b695d42719f
#
_entry.id   aa68b57ec215f4a65a1a4b695d42719f
#
_cell.length_a   1.000
_cell.length_b   1.000
_cell.length_c   1.000
_cell.angle_alpha   90.00
_cell.angle_beta   90.00
_cell.angle_gamma   90.00
#
_symmetry.space_group_name_H-M   'P 1'
#
loop_
_entity.id
_entity.type
_entity.pdbx_description
1 polymer ?
#
loop_
_entity_poly.entity_id
_entity_poly.type
_entity_poly.pdbx_seq_one_letter_code
_entity_poly.pdbx_strand_id
1 'polypeptide(L)'
;MKIHLVGLRQSSLDAMIELHRVAQAPLHELVGDAAAADMIVFVGSVPLYGEGIVENPLPRLYPEKCFMYWDDDGVVPLLPGIYTNAVKPGWIDLHRTASHMFIDALNPQIVPMPEVEKRYLFSFAGGSTSLLRKKLYKVDYKRPDVLIKNTSDYYHWDPSQEDREERQRQYAETIAASHFGLCPRGASAGGLRLFEVMEMGVAPVLISNTFQLPDGPDWASFLIHVSEGKIKQLPAILERHVAESAERGRLARLAWEQYFSPPVMFNGIVATYTRMTAQRRIPERWIHPFWGYILWRRRFRNAARGFARKTVLGVFRLLRLRFIYEMNTR
;
A
#
# COMPACT_ATOMS: atom_id res chain seq x y z
N MET A 1 8.48 -10.27 24.19
CA MET A 1 8.37 -11.47 23.33
C MET A 1 9.67 -11.62 22.58
N LYS A 2 10.08 -12.88 22.30
CA LYS A 2 11.23 -13.21 21.45
C LYS A 2 10.78 -13.36 20.01
N ILE A 3 11.42 -12.63 19.08
CA ILE A 3 11.03 -12.57 17.69
C ILE A 3 12.19 -13.00 16.80
N HIS A 4 11.94 -13.94 15.89
CA HIS A 4 12.88 -14.35 14.88
C HIS A 4 12.46 -13.78 13.52
N LEU A 5 13.37 -13.03 12.86
CA LEU A 5 13.11 -12.43 11.55
C LEU A 5 13.70 -13.32 10.45
N VAL A 6 12.92 -13.53 9.40
CA VAL A 6 13.34 -14.25 8.18
C VAL A 6 13.25 -13.30 7.00
N GLY A 7 14.38 -12.86 6.46
CA GLY A 7 14.43 -11.96 5.32
C GLY A 7 14.10 -12.68 4.02
N LEU A 8 13.06 -12.24 3.33
CA LEU A 8 12.76 -12.64 1.94
C LEU A 8 13.37 -11.63 0.95
N ARG A 9 13.55 -10.38 1.37
CA ARG A 9 14.27 -9.33 0.66
C ARG A 9 15.14 -8.59 1.68
N GLN A 10 16.44 -8.41 1.34
CA GLN A 10 17.40 -7.85 2.28
C GLN A 10 17.04 -6.44 2.72
N SER A 11 16.67 -5.54 1.79
CA SER A 11 16.31 -4.17 2.12
C SER A 11 15.12 -4.06 3.08
N SER A 12 14.11 -4.91 2.91
CA SER A 12 12.96 -4.95 3.84
C SER A 12 13.34 -5.53 5.20
N LEU A 13 14.26 -6.52 5.24
CA LEU A 13 14.78 -7.05 6.51
C LEU A 13 15.56 -5.99 7.26
N ASP A 14 16.46 -5.27 6.59
CA ASP A 14 17.25 -4.20 7.18
C ASP A 14 16.35 -3.08 7.72
N ALA A 15 15.32 -2.69 6.96
CA ALA A 15 14.33 -1.74 7.42
C ALA A 15 13.57 -2.23 8.67
N MET A 16 13.20 -3.51 8.74
CA MET A 16 12.53 -4.07 9.92
C MET A 16 13.45 -4.10 11.15
N ILE A 17 14.73 -4.43 10.96
CA ILE A 17 15.73 -4.40 12.04
C ILE A 17 15.93 -2.97 12.52
N GLU A 18 15.97 -2.00 11.62
CA GLU A 18 16.10 -0.58 11.97
C GLU A 18 14.87 -0.10 12.77
N LEU A 19 13.66 -0.47 12.37
CA LEU A 19 12.44 -0.17 13.13
C LEU A 19 12.50 -0.74 14.56
N HIS A 20 13.06 -1.94 14.74
CA HIS A 20 13.28 -2.50 16.07
C HIS A 20 14.33 -1.69 16.86
N ARG A 21 15.41 -1.26 16.20
CA ARG A 21 16.51 -0.50 16.83
C ARG A 21 16.05 0.88 17.34
N VAL A 22 15.18 1.57 16.58
CA VAL A 22 14.68 2.90 16.95
C VAL A 22 13.40 2.86 17.77
N ALA A 23 12.88 1.67 18.10
CA ALA A 23 11.64 1.52 18.84
C ALA A 23 11.73 2.18 20.22
N GLN A 24 10.76 3.04 20.53
CA GLN A 24 10.59 3.57 21.87
C GLN A 24 10.10 2.44 22.78
N ALA A 25 10.71 2.30 23.96
CA ALA A 25 10.42 1.23 24.91
C ALA A 25 10.48 -0.16 24.21
N PRO A 26 11.67 -0.71 23.99
CA PRO A 26 11.82 -2.01 23.31
C PRO A 26 11.15 -3.11 24.15
N LEU A 27 9.96 -3.53 23.70
CA LEU A 27 9.14 -4.55 24.37
C LEU A 27 9.50 -5.97 23.91
N HIS A 28 10.34 -6.08 22.86
CA HIS A 28 10.61 -7.32 22.16
C HIS A 28 12.12 -7.52 21.95
N GLU A 29 12.54 -8.76 21.96
CA GLU A 29 13.93 -9.19 21.75
C GLU A 29 14.04 -9.90 20.39
N LEU A 30 15.02 -9.53 19.57
CA LEU A 30 15.34 -10.29 18.35
C LEU A 30 16.25 -11.46 18.71
N VAL A 31 15.85 -12.67 18.27
CA VAL A 31 16.60 -13.91 18.52
C VAL A 31 17.01 -14.57 17.21
N GLY A 32 18.22 -15.17 17.20
CA GLY A 32 18.74 -15.90 16.03
C GLY A 32 18.11 -17.26 15.83
N ASP A 33 17.63 -17.90 16.91
CA ASP A 33 17.04 -19.23 16.86
C ASP A 33 15.52 -19.21 16.78
N ALA A 34 14.97 -19.73 15.70
CA ALA A 34 13.54 -19.83 15.47
C ALA A 34 12.82 -20.72 16.51
N ALA A 35 13.51 -21.74 17.05
CA ALA A 35 12.91 -22.62 18.06
C ALA A 35 12.67 -21.88 19.39
N ALA A 36 13.57 -20.97 19.75
CA ALA A 36 13.47 -20.15 20.94
C ALA A 36 12.51 -18.96 20.81
N ALA A 37 12.02 -18.65 19.58
CA ALA A 37 11.17 -17.53 19.33
C ALA A 37 9.72 -17.79 19.74
N ASP A 38 9.06 -16.75 20.26
CA ASP A 38 7.60 -16.72 20.45
C ASP A 38 6.89 -16.48 19.12
N MET A 39 7.54 -15.75 18.20
CA MET A 39 7.02 -15.34 16.91
C MET A 39 8.11 -15.37 15.84
N ILE A 40 7.77 -15.83 14.63
CA ILE A 40 8.65 -15.88 13.47
C ILE A 40 8.03 -15.01 12.39
N VAL A 41 8.73 -13.97 11.95
CA VAL A 41 8.21 -13.00 10.98
C VAL A 41 9.02 -13.05 9.70
N PHE A 42 8.37 -13.44 8.62
CA PHE A 42 8.90 -13.36 7.26
C PHE A 42 8.73 -11.94 6.75
N VAL A 43 9.83 -11.31 6.33
CA VAL A 43 9.85 -9.87 5.95
C VAL A 43 10.25 -9.68 4.51
N GLY A 44 9.47 -8.89 3.79
CA GLY A 44 9.69 -8.57 2.38
C GLY A 44 8.77 -9.35 1.44
N SER A 45 9.10 -9.34 0.16
CA SER A 45 8.38 -10.08 -0.88
C SER A 45 9.34 -10.93 -1.68
N VAL A 46 8.80 -11.96 -2.31
CA VAL A 46 9.55 -12.79 -3.26
C VAL A 46 8.87 -12.76 -4.62
N PRO A 47 9.65 -12.69 -5.72
CA PRO A 47 9.13 -12.93 -7.05
C PRO A 47 8.45 -14.30 -7.11
N LEU A 48 7.49 -14.48 -8.02
CA LEU A 48 6.90 -15.79 -8.32
C LEU A 48 6.14 -16.48 -7.17
N TYR A 49 5.22 -15.71 -6.51
CA TYR A 49 4.14 -16.30 -5.70
C TYR A 49 4.54 -16.98 -4.38
N GLY A 50 5.63 -16.53 -3.74
CA GLY A 50 5.96 -16.99 -2.39
C GLY A 50 6.78 -18.27 -2.34
N GLU A 51 7.53 -18.60 -3.38
CA GLU A 51 8.42 -19.77 -3.41
C GLU A 51 9.35 -19.83 -2.19
N GLY A 52 9.99 -18.70 -1.81
CA GLY A 52 10.83 -18.63 -0.61
C GLY A 52 10.10 -18.90 0.71
N ILE A 53 8.76 -18.77 0.76
CA ILE A 53 7.96 -19.14 1.94
C ILE A 53 7.61 -20.64 1.90
N VAL A 54 7.25 -21.16 0.72
CA VAL A 54 6.83 -22.55 0.55
C VAL A 54 7.98 -23.52 0.79
N GLU A 55 9.18 -23.15 0.36
CA GLU A 55 10.40 -23.95 0.50
C GLU A 55 11.03 -23.87 1.89
N ASN A 56 10.67 -22.84 2.66
CA ASN A 56 11.19 -22.66 4.01
C ASN A 56 10.55 -23.68 4.97
N PRO A 57 11.34 -24.41 5.80
CA PRO A 57 10.81 -25.41 6.71
C PRO A 57 10.04 -24.83 7.89
N LEU A 58 10.28 -23.57 8.26
CA LEU A 58 9.73 -22.97 9.49
C LEU A 58 8.20 -22.94 9.52
N PRO A 59 7.46 -22.61 8.44
CA PRO A 59 6.00 -22.66 8.47
C PRO A 59 5.44 -24.07 8.71
N ARG A 60 6.17 -25.11 8.35
CA ARG A 60 5.79 -26.51 8.62
C ARG A 60 6.13 -26.92 10.06
N LEU A 61 7.28 -26.47 10.56
CA LEU A 61 7.74 -26.79 11.92
C LEU A 61 6.99 -25.99 12.99
N TYR A 62 6.72 -24.72 12.71
CA TYR A 62 6.12 -23.77 13.66
C TYR A 62 4.93 -23.03 13.05
N PRO A 63 3.90 -23.70 12.55
CA PRO A 63 2.82 -23.09 11.78
C PRO A 63 2.09 -21.98 12.56
N GLU A 64 1.93 -22.14 13.86
CA GLU A 64 1.18 -21.20 14.70
C GLU A 64 1.98 -19.94 15.07
N LYS A 65 3.33 -19.99 14.92
CA LYS A 65 4.23 -18.87 15.26
C LYS A 65 4.62 -18.04 14.04
N CYS A 66 4.37 -18.51 12.81
CA CYS A 66 4.81 -17.85 11.58
C CYS A 66 3.83 -16.79 11.11
N PHE A 67 4.37 -15.60 10.83
CA PHE A 67 3.66 -14.43 10.31
C PHE A 67 4.39 -13.83 9.11
N MET A 68 3.69 -12.99 8.35
CA MET A 68 4.20 -12.31 7.18
C MET A 68 4.14 -10.80 7.35
N TYR A 69 5.20 -10.09 7.00
CA TYR A 69 5.19 -8.69 6.62
C TYR A 69 5.48 -8.59 5.13
N TRP A 70 4.44 -8.50 4.32
CA TRP A 70 4.54 -8.46 2.86
C TRP A 70 4.61 -7.02 2.38
N ASP A 71 5.80 -6.61 1.94
CA ASP A 71 6.14 -5.25 1.56
C ASP A 71 6.20 -5.11 0.03
N ASP A 72 5.09 -5.40 -0.66
CA ASP A 72 5.01 -5.30 -2.13
C ASP A 72 3.55 -5.25 -2.63
N ASP A 73 3.40 -5.00 -3.94
CA ASP A 73 2.16 -5.14 -4.66
C ASP A 73 1.70 -6.60 -4.73
N GLY A 74 0.41 -6.78 -4.57
CA GLY A 74 -0.19 -8.10 -4.64
C GLY A 74 -0.10 -8.92 -3.35
N VAL A 75 -1.22 -9.50 -2.96
CA VAL A 75 -1.38 -10.24 -1.70
C VAL A 75 -1.46 -11.73 -1.98
N VAL A 76 -0.57 -12.52 -1.35
CA VAL A 76 -0.63 -13.99 -1.32
C VAL A 76 -0.65 -14.43 0.14
N PRO A 77 -1.83 -14.55 0.77
CA PRO A 77 -1.93 -14.80 2.20
C PRO A 77 -1.68 -16.29 2.54
N LEU A 78 -0.48 -16.80 2.25
CA LEU A 78 -0.05 -18.13 2.69
C LEU A 78 0.06 -18.14 4.21
N LEU A 79 0.81 -17.19 4.77
CA LEU A 79 0.89 -16.95 6.20
C LEU A 79 -0.15 -15.91 6.66
N PRO A 80 -0.61 -15.94 7.90
CA PRO A 80 -1.28 -14.80 8.50
C PRO A 80 -0.30 -13.65 8.61
N GLY A 81 -0.77 -12.41 8.46
CA GLY A 81 0.16 -11.29 8.60
C GLY A 81 -0.31 -9.98 8.01
N ILE A 82 0.64 -9.07 7.96
CA ILE A 82 0.49 -7.75 7.38
C ILE A 82 0.85 -7.81 5.90
N TYR A 83 -0.02 -7.24 5.09
CA TYR A 83 0.14 -7.08 3.65
C TYR A 83 -0.13 -5.63 3.31
N THR A 84 0.91 -4.88 2.89
CA THR A 84 0.81 -3.42 2.69
C THR A 84 -0.31 -3.00 1.73
N ASN A 85 -0.74 -3.90 0.88
CA ASN A 85 -1.85 -3.71 -0.06
C ASN A 85 -3.04 -4.64 0.20
N ALA A 86 -3.30 -4.99 1.46
CA ALA A 86 -4.43 -5.82 1.81
C ALA A 86 -5.75 -5.23 1.30
N VAL A 87 -6.63 -6.11 0.86
CA VAL A 87 -7.99 -5.75 0.44
C VAL A 87 -8.97 -6.10 1.54
N LYS A 88 -10.05 -5.33 1.62
CA LYS A 88 -11.15 -5.60 2.55
C LYS A 88 -11.53 -7.09 2.50
N PRO A 89 -11.73 -7.72 3.65
CA PRO A 89 -12.16 -9.10 3.71
C PRO A 89 -13.44 -9.31 2.89
N GLY A 90 -13.57 -10.50 2.31
CA GLY A 90 -14.80 -10.89 1.63
C GLY A 90 -15.89 -11.32 2.63
N TRP A 91 -16.74 -12.26 2.23
CA TRP A 91 -17.86 -12.76 3.04
C TRP A 91 -17.43 -13.45 4.35
N ILE A 92 -16.23 -14.03 4.36
CA ILE A 92 -15.65 -14.68 5.54
C ILE A 92 -14.36 -13.98 5.87
N ASP A 93 -14.30 -13.33 7.02
CA ASP A 93 -13.07 -12.81 7.61
C ASP A 93 -12.50 -13.87 8.56
N LEU A 94 -11.34 -14.39 8.20
CA LEU A 94 -10.59 -15.34 9.04
C LEU A 94 -9.58 -14.65 9.94
N HIS A 95 -9.55 -13.29 9.95
CA HIS A 95 -8.60 -12.48 10.70
C HIS A 95 -7.12 -12.83 10.42
N ARG A 96 -6.83 -13.24 9.17
CA ARG A 96 -5.49 -13.65 8.73
C ARG A 96 -4.72 -12.56 8.00
N THR A 97 -5.36 -11.45 7.64
CA THR A 97 -4.71 -10.34 6.92
C THR A 97 -5.01 -9.02 7.58
N ALA A 98 -3.98 -8.21 7.76
CA ALA A 98 -4.07 -6.80 8.11
C ALA A 98 -3.33 -5.97 7.07
N SER A 99 -3.56 -4.67 7.07
CA SER A 99 -2.81 -3.70 6.28
C SER A 99 -1.85 -2.91 7.14
N HIS A 100 -0.80 -2.38 6.52
CA HIS A 100 0.11 -1.41 7.11
C HIS A 100 0.79 -0.60 6.00
N MET A 101 1.66 0.34 6.33
CA MET A 101 2.46 1.06 5.34
C MET A 101 3.65 0.21 4.85
N PHE A 102 4.28 0.64 3.77
CA PHE A 102 5.58 0.13 3.32
C PHE A 102 6.68 0.56 4.29
N ILE A 103 7.70 -0.28 4.47
CA ILE A 103 8.85 0.00 5.33
C ILE A 103 10.15 0.24 4.54
N ASP A 104 10.15 -0.10 3.26
CA ASP A 104 11.29 0.00 2.36
C ASP A 104 11.11 1.15 1.35
N ALA A 105 12.22 1.72 0.88
CA ALA A 105 12.27 2.75 -0.15
C ALA A 105 11.42 4.00 0.14
N LEU A 106 11.38 4.44 1.39
CA LEU A 106 10.66 5.65 1.79
C LEU A 106 11.32 6.90 1.18
N ASN A 107 10.52 7.96 0.95
CA ASN A 107 11.02 9.24 0.49
C ASN A 107 11.50 10.08 1.69
N PRO A 108 12.80 10.36 1.85
CA PRO A 108 13.33 11.11 2.99
C PRO A 108 12.93 12.59 2.99
N GLN A 109 12.40 13.10 1.88
CA GLN A 109 11.92 14.49 1.77
C GLN A 109 10.49 14.67 2.32
N ILE A 110 9.84 13.59 2.75
CA ILE A 110 8.52 13.65 3.37
C ILE A 110 8.68 14.08 4.83
N VAL A 111 8.64 15.39 5.02
CA VAL A 111 8.68 16.04 6.33
C VAL A 111 7.65 17.18 6.34
N PRO A 112 7.02 17.49 7.49
CA PRO A 112 6.07 18.61 7.57
C PRO A 112 6.71 19.92 7.13
N MET A 113 5.99 20.69 6.31
CA MET A 113 6.39 22.00 5.80
C MET A 113 5.29 23.03 6.11
N PRO A 114 5.12 23.44 7.39
CA PRO A 114 4.02 24.29 7.81
C PRO A 114 4.08 25.71 7.22
N GLU A 115 5.26 26.16 6.79
CA GLU A 115 5.50 27.48 6.17
C GLU A 115 5.05 27.55 4.71
N VAL A 116 4.76 26.40 4.08
CA VAL A 116 4.34 26.38 2.67
C VAL A 116 2.89 26.79 2.54
N GLU A 117 2.66 27.88 1.80
CA GLU A 117 1.32 28.38 1.52
C GLU A 117 0.46 27.39 0.71
N LYS A 118 -0.80 27.22 1.10
CA LYS A 118 -1.75 26.37 0.39
C LYS A 118 -2.21 27.03 -0.92
N ARG A 119 -1.72 26.52 -2.03
CA ARG A 119 -2.03 26.98 -3.40
C ARG A 119 -3.02 26.10 -4.13
N TYR A 120 -3.12 24.82 -3.73
CA TYR A 120 -3.97 23.86 -4.41
C TYR A 120 -5.09 23.37 -3.49
N LEU A 121 -6.31 23.34 -4.04
CA LEU A 121 -7.43 22.64 -3.39
C LEU A 121 -7.02 21.16 -3.18
N PHE A 122 -6.50 20.53 -4.22
CA PHE A 122 -5.89 19.21 -4.11
C PHE A 122 -4.80 18.97 -5.16
N SER A 123 -3.91 18.05 -4.84
CA SER A 123 -2.89 17.63 -5.78
C SER A 123 -2.74 16.12 -5.88
N PHE A 124 -2.21 15.69 -7.02
CA PHE A 124 -1.73 14.35 -7.25
C PHE A 124 -0.57 14.38 -8.23
N ALA A 125 0.58 13.82 -7.84
CA ALA A 125 1.70 13.55 -8.73
C ALA A 125 2.06 12.06 -8.63
N GLY A 126 2.12 11.33 -9.74
CA GLY A 126 2.44 9.89 -9.69
C GLY A 126 2.38 9.21 -11.04
N GLY A 127 2.88 7.96 -11.10
CA GLY A 127 2.89 7.15 -12.32
C GLY A 127 1.51 6.62 -12.71
N SER A 128 1.34 6.35 -14.02
CA SER A 128 0.10 5.83 -14.64
C SER A 128 -0.06 4.31 -14.44
N THR A 129 -0.02 3.84 -13.18
CA THR A 129 0.04 2.41 -12.81
C THR A 129 -1.31 1.70 -12.81
N SER A 130 -2.43 2.42 -12.94
CA SER A 130 -3.78 1.84 -12.93
C SER A 130 -4.72 2.53 -13.91
N LEU A 131 -5.84 1.86 -14.23
CA LEU A 131 -6.91 2.47 -15.03
C LEU A 131 -7.54 3.67 -14.32
N LEU A 132 -7.61 3.66 -13.00
CA LEU A 132 -8.08 4.79 -12.20
C LEU A 132 -7.20 6.02 -12.43
N ARG A 133 -5.88 5.87 -12.28
CA ARG A 133 -4.94 6.98 -12.51
C ARG A 133 -4.96 7.47 -13.95
N LYS A 134 -5.07 6.54 -14.94
CA LYS A 134 -5.24 6.90 -16.35
C LYS A 134 -6.51 7.72 -16.60
N LYS A 135 -7.59 7.41 -15.89
CA LYS A 135 -8.83 8.21 -15.95
C LYS A 135 -8.65 9.57 -15.28
N LEU A 136 -7.99 9.61 -14.13
CA LEU A 136 -7.73 10.84 -13.37
C LEU A 136 -6.94 11.85 -14.21
N TYR A 137 -5.91 11.42 -14.93
CA TYR A 137 -5.12 12.28 -15.84
C TYR A 137 -5.91 12.83 -17.04
N LYS A 138 -7.04 12.21 -17.39
CA LYS A 138 -7.90 12.65 -18.49
C LYS A 138 -9.00 13.61 -18.05
N VAL A 139 -9.18 13.81 -16.75
CA VAL A 139 -10.19 14.76 -16.24
C VAL A 139 -9.60 16.15 -16.29
N ASP A 140 -10.19 17.00 -17.12
CA ASP A 140 -9.95 18.45 -17.09
C ASP A 140 -10.89 19.07 -16.07
N TYR A 141 -10.36 19.44 -14.90
CA TYR A 141 -11.12 20.10 -13.86
C TYR A 141 -11.37 21.58 -14.13
N LYS A 142 -10.71 22.19 -15.15
CA LYS A 142 -10.80 23.61 -15.52
C LYS A 142 -10.61 24.57 -14.34
N ARG A 143 -9.61 24.26 -13.49
CA ARG A 143 -9.33 24.97 -12.24
C ARG A 143 -7.83 25.20 -12.07
N PRO A 144 -7.39 26.45 -11.75
CA PRO A 144 -5.98 26.73 -11.52
C PRO A 144 -5.46 26.20 -10.18
N ASP A 145 -6.35 25.94 -9.22
CA ASP A 145 -6.06 25.42 -7.88
C ASP A 145 -6.11 23.88 -7.79
N VAL A 146 -5.99 23.18 -8.93
CA VAL A 146 -5.90 21.72 -9.00
C VAL A 146 -4.64 21.31 -9.74
N LEU A 147 -3.80 20.50 -9.10
CA LEU A 147 -2.59 19.98 -9.71
C LEU A 147 -2.67 18.44 -9.89
N ILE A 148 -2.73 17.99 -11.13
CA ILE A 148 -2.66 16.56 -11.47
C ILE A 148 -1.49 16.35 -12.44
N LYS A 149 -0.39 15.75 -11.93
CA LYS A 149 0.86 15.54 -12.68
C LYS A 149 1.11 14.04 -12.91
N ASN A 150 1.24 13.64 -14.17
CA ASN A 150 1.71 12.31 -14.51
C ASN A 150 3.24 12.26 -14.46
N THR A 151 3.79 11.41 -13.60
CA THR A 151 5.24 11.22 -13.43
C THR A 151 5.65 9.81 -13.84
N SER A 152 5.08 9.27 -14.92
CA SER A 152 5.44 7.93 -15.42
C SER A 152 6.84 7.84 -16.01
N ASP A 153 7.52 8.97 -16.21
CA ASP A 153 8.92 9.12 -16.55
C ASP A 153 9.86 8.93 -15.35
N TYR A 154 9.31 8.89 -14.14
CA TYR A 154 10.03 8.67 -12.89
C TYR A 154 9.65 7.33 -12.28
N TYR A 155 10.65 6.49 -11.99
CA TYR A 155 10.47 5.22 -11.32
C TYR A 155 10.98 5.27 -9.88
N HIS A 156 10.07 5.44 -8.93
CA HIS A 156 10.37 5.65 -7.52
C HIS A 156 11.33 4.59 -6.91
N TRP A 157 11.22 3.36 -7.36
CA TRP A 157 11.98 2.22 -6.84
C TRP A 157 13.41 2.09 -7.42
N ASP A 158 13.76 2.93 -8.42
CA ASP A 158 15.09 2.95 -9.00
C ASP A 158 15.98 3.98 -8.28
N PRO A 159 16.97 3.54 -7.47
CA PRO A 159 17.85 4.45 -6.75
C PRO A 159 18.85 5.17 -7.65
N SER A 160 19.05 4.72 -8.89
CA SER A 160 20.07 5.25 -9.81
C SER A 160 19.62 6.47 -10.62
N GLN A 161 18.38 6.95 -10.46
CA GLN A 161 17.87 8.10 -11.21
C GLN A 161 18.58 9.40 -10.79
N GLU A 162 19.16 10.10 -11.75
CA GLU A 162 19.95 11.32 -11.56
C GLU A 162 19.18 12.43 -10.82
N ASP A 163 17.90 12.64 -11.15
CA ASP A 163 17.07 13.69 -10.58
C ASP A 163 16.27 13.23 -9.32
N ARG A 164 16.64 12.12 -8.70
CA ARG A 164 15.82 11.48 -7.67
C ARG A 164 15.50 12.41 -6.51
N GLU A 165 16.50 13.02 -5.93
CA GLU A 165 16.35 13.89 -4.74
C GLU A 165 15.48 15.11 -5.06
N GLU A 166 15.74 15.78 -6.18
CA GLU A 166 14.97 16.93 -6.62
C GLU A 166 13.50 16.57 -6.90
N ARG A 167 13.24 15.45 -7.56
CA ARG A 167 11.87 14.97 -7.81
C ARG A 167 11.15 14.59 -6.53
N GLN A 168 11.85 14.00 -5.57
CA GLN A 168 11.31 13.66 -4.25
C GLN A 168 10.96 14.92 -3.46
N ARG A 169 11.81 15.97 -3.52
CA ARG A 169 11.56 17.27 -2.90
C ARG A 169 10.36 17.97 -3.53
N GLN A 170 10.31 18.09 -4.87
CA GLN A 170 9.16 18.67 -5.58
C GLN A 170 7.85 17.96 -5.29
N TYR A 171 7.90 16.64 -5.13
CA TYR A 171 6.74 15.85 -4.75
C TYR A 171 6.26 16.22 -3.33
N ALA A 172 7.17 16.32 -2.37
CA ALA A 172 6.86 16.73 -1.00
C ALA A 172 6.27 18.15 -0.95
N GLU A 173 6.91 19.13 -1.64
CA GLU A 173 6.42 20.50 -1.76
C GLU A 173 5.01 20.58 -2.38
N THR A 174 4.75 19.72 -3.37
CA THR A 174 3.42 19.64 -4.00
C THR A 174 2.35 19.21 -2.99
N ILE A 175 2.66 18.23 -2.13
CA ILE A 175 1.75 17.81 -1.06
C ILE A 175 1.58 18.94 -0.05
N ALA A 176 2.68 19.55 0.40
CA ALA A 176 2.66 20.64 1.37
C ALA A 176 1.80 21.85 0.91
N ALA A 177 1.89 22.19 -0.38
CA ALA A 177 1.13 23.29 -0.98
C ALA A 177 -0.36 22.99 -1.23
N SER A 178 -0.89 21.84 -0.77
CA SER A 178 -2.25 21.39 -1.03
C SER A 178 -3.09 21.37 0.24
N HIS A 179 -4.39 21.73 0.15
CA HIS A 179 -5.35 21.45 1.21
C HIS A 179 -5.57 19.94 1.38
N PHE A 180 -5.64 19.21 0.24
CA PHE A 180 -5.88 17.77 0.22
C PHE A 180 -4.86 17.04 -0.65
N GLY A 181 -4.27 15.97 -0.12
CA GLY A 181 -3.43 15.05 -0.88
C GLY A 181 -4.23 13.88 -1.43
N LEU A 182 -4.35 13.76 -2.76
CA LEU A 182 -5.06 12.62 -3.34
C LEU A 182 -4.23 11.35 -3.27
N CYS A 183 -4.84 10.28 -2.77
CA CYS A 183 -4.28 8.95 -2.64
C CYS A 183 -5.04 7.93 -3.53
N PRO A 184 -5.04 8.10 -4.87
CA PRO A 184 -5.65 7.13 -5.76
C PRO A 184 -4.83 5.85 -5.78
N ARG A 185 -5.51 4.70 -5.64
CA ARG A 185 -4.83 3.42 -5.74
C ARG A 185 -3.97 3.29 -7.01
N GLY A 186 -2.88 2.55 -6.85
CA GLY A 186 -1.99 2.20 -7.95
C GLY A 186 -2.39 0.86 -8.63
N ALA A 187 -1.39 0.04 -8.90
CA ALA A 187 -1.58 -1.33 -9.39
C ALA A 187 -2.33 -2.18 -8.35
N SER A 188 -2.07 -1.94 -7.07
CA SER A 188 -2.74 -2.57 -5.93
C SER A 188 -3.79 -1.68 -5.29
N ALA A 189 -4.45 -2.18 -4.23
CA ALA A 189 -5.58 -1.50 -3.58
C ALA A 189 -5.16 -0.26 -2.78
N GLY A 190 -3.99 -0.29 -2.15
CA GLY A 190 -3.42 0.78 -1.33
C GLY A 190 -2.25 1.49 -2.01
N GLY A 191 -1.37 2.04 -1.22
CA GLY A 191 -0.13 2.68 -1.66
C GLY A 191 0.53 3.52 -0.57
N LEU A 192 1.83 3.75 -0.73
CA LEU A 192 2.66 4.53 0.19
C LEU A 192 2.11 5.95 0.42
N ARG A 193 1.54 6.55 -0.62
CA ARG A 193 1.08 7.96 -0.62
C ARG A 193 0.11 8.32 0.50
N LEU A 194 -0.75 7.39 0.93
CA LEU A 194 -1.65 7.67 2.04
C LEU A 194 -0.86 8.07 3.29
N PHE A 195 0.18 7.31 3.58
CA PHE A 195 1.03 7.51 4.76
C PHE A 195 1.94 8.73 4.60
N GLU A 196 2.47 8.99 3.39
CA GLU A 196 3.25 10.19 3.09
C GLU A 196 2.42 11.47 3.30
N VAL A 197 1.16 11.48 2.85
CA VAL A 197 0.26 12.63 3.04
C VAL A 197 -0.06 12.83 4.52
N MET A 198 -0.25 11.73 5.29
CA MET A 198 -0.43 11.79 6.74
C MET A 198 0.83 12.33 7.43
N GLU A 199 1.99 11.85 7.06
CA GLU A 199 3.29 12.28 7.60
C GLU A 199 3.54 13.76 7.37
N MET A 200 3.15 14.29 6.21
CA MET A 200 3.22 15.72 5.86
C MET A 200 2.23 16.59 6.63
N GLY A 201 1.29 16.01 7.38
CA GLY A 201 0.22 16.77 8.06
C GLY A 201 -0.79 17.38 7.10
N VAL A 202 -1.02 16.75 5.96
CA VAL A 202 -2.00 17.17 4.96
C VAL A 202 -3.22 16.25 5.01
N ALA A 203 -4.41 16.77 4.75
CA ALA A 203 -5.65 15.99 4.77
C ALA A 203 -5.66 14.95 3.63
N PRO A 204 -5.67 13.63 3.92
CA PRO A 204 -5.62 12.60 2.90
C PRO A 204 -6.99 12.32 2.28
N VAL A 205 -7.01 12.11 0.96
CA VAL A 205 -8.19 11.70 0.20
C VAL A 205 -7.95 10.34 -0.44
N LEU A 206 -8.47 9.29 0.16
CA LEU A 206 -8.34 7.93 -0.36
C LEU A 206 -9.31 7.70 -1.52
N ILE A 207 -8.78 7.29 -2.67
CA ILE A 207 -9.57 6.88 -3.84
C ILE A 207 -9.28 5.41 -4.14
N SER A 208 -9.94 4.54 -3.40
CA SER A 208 -9.85 3.09 -3.54
C SER A 208 -11.10 2.44 -2.93
N ASN A 209 -11.78 1.60 -3.71
CA ASN A 209 -12.99 0.93 -3.23
C ASN A 209 -12.68 -0.31 -2.36
N THR A 210 -11.47 -0.84 -2.43
CA THR A 210 -11.14 -2.17 -1.89
C THR A 210 -10.00 -2.18 -0.87
N PHE A 211 -9.30 -1.08 -0.65
CA PHE A 211 -8.20 -1.05 0.31
C PHE A 211 -8.71 -1.29 1.73
N GLN A 212 -8.06 -2.22 2.43
CA GLN A 212 -8.24 -2.43 3.86
C GLN A 212 -7.39 -1.41 4.60
N LEU A 213 -8.02 -0.48 5.31
CA LEU A 213 -7.28 0.46 6.16
C LEU A 213 -6.64 -0.29 7.34
N PRO A 214 -5.43 0.11 7.77
CA PRO A 214 -4.83 -0.41 9.00
C PRO A 214 -5.72 -0.19 10.22
N ASP A 215 -5.66 -1.11 11.17
CA ASP A 215 -6.32 -0.97 12.45
C ASP A 215 -5.61 0.07 13.33
N GLY A 216 -6.36 0.72 14.21
CA GLY A 216 -5.86 1.66 15.21
C GLY A 216 -6.35 3.08 15.03
N PRO A 217 -6.02 3.79 13.93
CA PRO A 217 -6.46 5.16 13.74
C PRO A 217 -7.99 5.31 13.63
N ASP A 218 -8.51 6.41 14.17
CA ASP A 218 -9.86 6.87 13.83
C ASP A 218 -9.85 7.55 12.44
N TRP A 219 -9.88 6.73 11.41
CA TRP A 219 -9.82 7.17 10.01
C TRP A 219 -10.92 8.16 9.65
N ALA A 220 -12.09 8.08 10.30
CA ALA A 220 -13.23 8.95 10.00
C ALA A 220 -12.96 10.41 10.39
N SER A 221 -12.12 10.63 11.39
CA SER A 221 -11.81 11.99 11.87
C SER A 221 -10.99 12.81 10.86
N PHE A 222 -10.19 12.18 10.01
CA PHE A 222 -9.28 12.89 9.11
C PHE A 222 -9.31 12.47 7.66
N LEU A 223 -9.65 11.20 7.36
CA LEU A 223 -9.63 10.67 5.99
C LEU A 223 -10.93 11.00 5.25
N ILE A 224 -10.80 11.52 4.03
CA ILE A 224 -11.93 11.62 3.10
C ILE A 224 -11.86 10.44 2.14
N HIS A 225 -12.87 9.56 2.16
CA HIS A 225 -12.96 8.43 1.24
C HIS A 225 -13.85 8.79 0.05
N VAL A 226 -13.27 8.74 -1.15
CA VAL A 226 -13.99 8.98 -2.41
C VAL A 226 -14.00 7.71 -3.26
N SER A 227 -15.18 7.28 -3.68
CA SER A 227 -15.34 6.15 -4.59
C SER A 227 -14.65 6.40 -5.93
N GLU A 228 -14.03 5.37 -6.52
CA GLU A 228 -13.32 5.45 -7.81
C GLU A 228 -14.18 6.00 -8.96
N GLY A 229 -15.52 5.83 -8.90
CA GLY A 229 -16.47 6.37 -9.88
C GLY A 229 -16.71 7.87 -9.77
N LYS A 230 -16.33 8.51 -8.66
CA LYS A 230 -16.65 9.92 -8.35
C LYS A 230 -15.49 10.87 -8.61
N ILE A 231 -14.42 10.47 -9.30
CA ILE A 231 -13.23 11.31 -9.53
C ILE A 231 -13.55 12.66 -10.22
N LYS A 232 -14.56 12.71 -11.08
CA LYS A 232 -15.00 13.97 -11.72
C LYS A 232 -15.65 14.97 -10.73
N GLN A 233 -16.13 14.46 -9.59
CA GLN A 233 -16.81 15.25 -8.56
C GLN A 233 -15.86 15.72 -7.45
N LEU A 234 -14.56 15.42 -7.55
CA LEU A 234 -13.56 15.75 -6.52
C LEU A 234 -13.61 17.22 -6.11
N PRO A 235 -13.65 18.23 -7.02
CA PRO A 235 -13.73 19.63 -6.58
C PRO A 235 -14.94 19.88 -5.70
N ALA A 236 -16.14 19.53 -6.15
CA ALA A 236 -17.37 19.77 -5.40
C ALA A 236 -17.45 18.98 -4.08
N ILE A 237 -16.78 17.84 -3.97
CA ILE A 237 -16.68 17.08 -2.73
C ILE A 237 -15.73 17.80 -1.77
N LEU A 238 -14.54 18.18 -2.24
CA LEU A 238 -13.47 18.68 -1.37
C LEU A 238 -13.66 20.14 -0.95
N GLU A 239 -14.31 20.96 -1.78
CA GLU A 239 -14.68 22.34 -1.40
C GLU A 239 -15.50 22.41 -0.11
N ARG A 240 -16.37 21.44 0.12
CA ARG A 240 -17.19 21.37 1.35
C ARG A 240 -16.36 21.10 2.61
N HIS A 241 -15.12 20.62 2.45
CA HIS A 241 -14.22 20.27 3.54
C HIS A 241 -12.99 21.18 3.66
N VAL A 242 -12.89 22.24 2.85
CA VAL A 242 -11.71 23.14 2.87
C VAL A 242 -11.50 23.74 4.27
N ALA A 243 -12.57 24.21 4.91
CA ALA A 243 -12.48 24.79 6.25
C ALA A 243 -11.95 23.80 7.32
N GLU A 244 -12.12 22.50 7.09
CA GLU A 244 -11.67 21.42 7.97
C GLU A 244 -10.28 20.90 7.59
N SER A 245 -9.73 21.30 6.43
CA SER A 245 -8.53 20.66 5.86
C SER A 245 -7.32 20.75 6.77
N ALA A 246 -7.10 21.87 7.45
CA ALA A 246 -6.00 22.06 8.38
C ALA A 246 -6.11 21.11 9.59
N GLU A 247 -7.32 21.03 10.19
CA GLU A 247 -7.56 20.16 11.34
C GLU A 247 -7.46 18.67 10.94
N ARG A 248 -8.02 18.28 9.80
CA ARG A 248 -7.87 16.91 9.26
C ARG A 248 -6.40 16.56 9.00
N GLY A 249 -5.62 17.50 8.48
CA GLY A 249 -4.18 17.31 8.30
C GLY A 249 -3.45 17.11 9.62
N ARG A 250 -3.76 17.93 10.62
CA ARG A 250 -3.21 17.81 11.97
C ARG A 250 -3.55 16.46 12.62
N LEU A 251 -4.79 16.02 12.53
CA LEU A 251 -5.24 14.72 13.04
C LEU A 251 -4.58 13.56 12.29
N ALA A 252 -4.42 13.67 10.96
CA ALA A 252 -3.70 12.70 10.14
C ALA A 252 -2.24 12.56 10.59
N ARG A 253 -1.55 13.69 10.87
CA ARG A 253 -0.19 13.69 11.39
C ARG A 253 -0.09 13.02 12.76
N LEU A 254 -0.97 13.34 13.69
CA LEU A 254 -1.02 12.71 15.01
C LEU A 254 -1.24 11.18 14.89
N ALA A 255 -2.14 10.76 14.01
CA ALA A 255 -2.36 9.35 13.75
C ALA A 255 -1.12 8.68 13.15
N TRP A 256 -0.40 9.36 12.24
CA TRP A 256 0.86 8.85 11.71
C TRP A 256 1.91 8.70 12.82
N GLU A 257 2.08 9.71 13.67
CA GLU A 257 3.03 9.67 14.80
C GLU A 257 2.73 8.52 15.76
N GLN A 258 1.45 8.30 16.04
CA GLN A 258 1.01 7.29 17.02
C GLN A 258 1.07 5.85 16.49
N TYR A 259 0.88 5.62 15.18
CA TYR A 259 0.70 4.27 14.64
C TYR A 259 1.74 3.87 13.59
N PHE A 260 2.35 4.83 12.88
CA PHE A 260 3.15 4.56 11.69
C PHE A 260 4.57 5.13 11.74
N SER A 261 4.88 6.01 12.70
CA SER A 261 6.23 6.56 12.83
C SER A 261 7.23 5.47 13.25
N PRO A 262 8.50 5.57 12.82
CA PRO A 262 9.50 4.54 13.12
C PRO A 262 9.61 4.15 14.59
N PRO A 263 9.52 5.09 15.58
CA PRO A 263 9.64 4.74 16.99
C PRO A 263 8.54 3.83 17.56
N VAL A 264 7.37 3.78 16.92
CA VAL A 264 6.21 3.00 17.42
C VAL A 264 5.89 1.79 16.55
N MET A 265 6.38 1.81 15.30
CA MET A 265 5.92 0.89 14.26
C MET A 265 6.23 -0.57 14.58
N PHE A 266 7.43 -0.92 15.04
CA PHE A 266 7.79 -2.30 15.34
C PHE A 266 6.85 -2.92 16.38
N ASN A 267 6.63 -2.21 17.50
CA ASN A 267 5.72 -2.66 18.55
C ASN A 267 4.27 -2.79 18.05
N GLY A 268 3.82 -1.87 17.17
CA GLY A 268 2.50 -1.92 16.53
C GLY A 268 2.32 -3.13 15.61
N ILE A 269 3.35 -3.49 14.85
CA ILE A 269 3.39 -4.69 14.00
C ILE A 269 3.22 -5.94 14.87
N VAL A 270 4.00 -6.07 15.95
CA VAL A 270 3.92 -7.23 16.85
C VAL A 270 2.58 -7.30 17.57
N ALA A 271 2.04 -6.15 18.00
CA ALA A 271 0.70 -6.07 18.59
C ALA A 271 -0.39 -6.55 17.60
N THR A 272 -0.24 -6.24 16.31
CA THR A 272 -1.14 -6.73 15.27
C THR A 272 -1.10 -8.25 15.15
N TYR A 273 0.09 -8.87 15.14
CA TYR A 273 0.22 -10.33 15.10
C TYR A 273 -0.32 -11.00 16.35
N THR A 274 -0.10 -10.39 17.54
CA THR A 274 -0.65 -10.87 18.80
C THR A 274 -2.18 -10.88 18.76
N ARG A 275 -2.79 -9.81 18.25
CA ARG A 275 -4.25 -9.74 18.04
C ARG A 275 -4.74 -10.79 17.05
N MET A 276 -4.04 -10.99 15.92
CA MET A 276 -4.37 -12.06 14.97
C MET A 276 -4.33 -13.44 15.61
N THR A 277 -3.35 -13.69 16.48
CA THR A 277 -3.25 -14.94 17.24
C THR A 277 -4.45 -15.13 18.14
N ALA A 278 -4.84 -14.10 18.88
CA ALA A 278 -5.99 -14.14 19.81
C ALA A 278 -7.33 -14.32 19.06
N GLN A 279 -7.45 -13.77 17.85
CA GLN A 279 -8.68 -13.85 17.04
C GLN A 279 -8.68 -15.02 16.06
N ARG A 280 -7.65 -15.85 16.05
CA ARG A 280 -7.51 -16.98 15.12
C ARG A 280 -8.66 -17.96 15.23
N ARG A 281 -9.38 -18.20 14.14
CA ARG A 281 -10.52 -19.12 14.07
C ARG A 281 -10.14 -20.52 13.61
N ILE A 282 -9.09 -20.61 12.80
CA ILE A 282 -8.60 -21.87 12.22
C ILE A 282 -7.10 -21.98 12.50
N PRO A 283 -6.62 -23.06 13.12
CA PRO A 283 -5.20 -23.31 13.32
C PRO A 283 -4.44 -23.33 11.99
N GLU A 284 -3.28 -22.68 11.93
CA GLU A 284 -2.48 -22.56 10.69
C GLU A 284 -1.97 -23.94 10.20
N ARG A 285 -1.75 -24.88 11.09
CA ARG A 285 -1.41 -26.27 10.73
C ARG A 285 -2.45 -26.94 9.82
N TRP A 286 -3.71 -26.50 9.87
CA TRP A 286 -4.77 -27.01 8.99
C TRP A 286 -4.84 -26.27 7.66
N ILE A 287 -4.30 -25.06 7.59
CA ILE A 287 -4.28 -24.24 6.36
C ILE A 287 -3.05 -24.58 5.51
N HIS A 288 -1.91 -24.88 6.13
CA HIS A 288 -0.65 -25.17 5.47
C HIS A 288 -0.79 -26.25 4.35
N PRO A 289 -1.48 -27.40 4.53
CA PRO A 289 -1.64 -28.39 3.48
C PRO A 289 -2.36 -27.88 2.22
N PHE A 290 -3.15 -26.80 2.34
CA PHE A 290 -3.88 -26.19 1.22
C PHE A 290 -3.08 -25.11 0.47
N TRP A 291 -1.86 -24.84 0.83
CA TRP A 291 -1.03 -23.83 0.16
C TRP A 291 -0.88 -24.09 -1.33
N GLY A 292 -0.66 -25.36 -1.72
CA GLY A 292 -0.62 -25.74 -3.13
C GLY A 292 -1.88 -25.35 -3.90
N TYR A 293 -3.06 -25.57 -3.30
CA TYR A 293 -4.36 -25.16 -3.87
C TYR A 293 -4.49 -23.64 -3.96
N ILE A 294 -4.10 -22.91 -2.90
CA ILE A 294 -4.14 -21.42 -2.88
C ILE A 294 -3.29 -20.85 -4.02
N LEU A 295 -2.07 -21.37 -4.19
CA LEU A 295 -1.16 -20.95 -5.25
C LEU A 295 -1.67 -21.33 -6.64
N TRP A 296 -2.17 -22.56 -6.82
CA TRP A 296 -2.75 -23.01 -8.08
C TRP A 296 -3.95 -22.14 -8.48
N ARG A 297 -4.89 -21.91 -7.57
CA ARG A 297 -6.07 -21.05 -7.80
C ARG A 297 -5.65 -19.63 -8.21
N ARG A 298 -4.61 -19.10 -7.61
CA ARG A 298 -4.08 -17.78 -7.96
C ARG A 298 -3.43 -17.78 -9.35
N ARG A 299 -2.59 -18.78 -9.66
CA ARG A 299 -1.97 -18.94 -10.99
C ARG A 299 -3.05 -19.04 -12.06
N PHE A 300 -4.05 -19.87 -11.84
CA PHE A 300 -5.18 -20.03 -12.76
C PHE A 300 -5.95 -18.72 -12.97
N ARG A 301 -6.28 -18.00 -11.89
CA ARG A 301 -6.98 -16.70 -11.97
C ARG A 301 -6.16 -15.66 -12.74
N ASN A 302 -4.86 -15.60 -12.52
CA ASN A 302 -3.98 -14.68 -13.23
C ASN A 302 -3.83 -15.05 -14.71
N ALA A 303 -3.72 -16.34 -15.04
CA ALA A 303 -3.71 -16.84 -16.41
C ALA A 303 -5.03 -16.51 -17.13
N ALA A 304 -6.16 -16.77 -16.48
CA ALA A 304 -7.49 -16.44 -17.03
C ALA A 304 -7.67 -14.94 -17.27
N ARG A 305 -7.21 -14.08 -16.33
CA ARG A 305 -7.21 -12.61 -16.52
C ARG A 305 -6.28 -12.18 -17.67
N GLY A 306 -5.11 -12.79 -17.78
CA GLY A 306 -4.16 -12.55 -18.87
C GLY A 306 -4.74 -12.95 -20.23
N PHE A 307 -5.39 -14.10 -20.29
CA PHE A 307 -6.09 -14.58 -21.50
C PHE A 307 -7.24 -13.65 -21.89
N ALA A 308 -8.14 -13.32 -20.94
CA ALA A 308 -9.25 -12.40 -21.19
C ALA A 308 -8.75 -11.03 -21.69
N ARG A 309 -7.67 -10.50 -21.10
CA ARG A 309 -7.06 -9.24 -21.53
C ARG A 309 -6.51 -9.33 -22.97
N LYS A 310 -5.81 -10.42 -23.31
CA LYS A 310 -5.28 -10.65 -24.67
C LYS A 310 -6.41 -10.78 -25.69
N THR A 311 -7.47 -11.52 -25.35
CA THR A 311 -8.64 -11.70 -26.23
C THR A 311 -9.34 -10.37 -26.47
N VAL A 312 -9.62 -9.58 -25.43
CA VAL A 312 -10.24 -8.26 -25.55
C VAL A 312 -9.37 -7.33 -26.41
N LEU A 313 -8.05 -7.29 -26.16
CA LEU A 313 -7.13 -6.47 -26.96
C LEU A 313 -7.05 -6.97 -28.41
N GLY A 314 -7.11 -8.28 -28.65
CA GLY A 314 -7.16 -8.88 -29.99
C GLY A 314 -8.42 -8.47 -30.74
N VAL A 315 -9.58 -8.54 -30.10
CA VAL A 315 -10.87 -8.11 -30.68
C VAL A 315 -10.84 -6.60 -31.00
N PHE A 316 -10.32 -5.76 -30.09
CA PHE A 316 -10.19 -4.32 -30.34
C PHE A 316 -9.23 -4.02 -31.51
N ARG A 317 -8.13 -4.76 -31.66
CA ARG A 317 -7.23 -4.62 -32.81
C ARG A 317 -7.91 -5.01 -34.13
N LEU A 318 -8.65 -6.10 -34.14
CA LEU A 318 -9.41 -6.55 -35.32
C LEU A 318 -10.50 -5.54 -35.71
N LEU A 319 -11.25 -5.03 -34.70
CA LEU A 319 -12.29 -4.00 -34.97
C LEU A 319 -11.67 -2.69 -35.47
N ARG A 320 -10.53 -2.27 -34.94
CA ARG A 320 -9.81 -1.07 -35.39
C ARG A 320 -9.28 -1.23 -36.82
N LEU A 321 -8.75 -2.41 -37.16
CA LEU A 321 -8.30 -2.71 -38.52
C LEU A 321 -9.47 -2.74 -39.52
N ARG A 322 -10.61 -3.30 -39.10
CA ARG A 322 -11.83 -3.33 -39.90
C ARG A 322 -12.38 -1.92 -40.16
N PHE A 323 -12.40 -1.07 -39.12
CA PHE A 323 -12.84 0.32 -39.24
C PHE A 323 -11.93 1.15 -40.18
N ILE A 324 -10.60 0.95 -40.10
CA ILE A 324 -9.62 1.60 -40.96
C ILE A 324 -9.79 1.10 -42.43
N TYR A 325 -10.04 -0.20 -42.61
CA TYR A 325 -10.29 -0.77 -43.94
C TYR A 325 -11.55 -0.19 -44.56
N GLU A 326 -12.66 -0.11 -43.81
CA GLU A 326 -13.94 0.45 -44.27
C GLU A 326 -13.86 1.97 -44.54
N MET A 327 -13.01 2.72 -43.86
CA MET A 327 -12.77 4.14 -44.13
C MET A 327 -11.92 4.37 -45.38
N ASN A 328 -11.03 3.44 -45.75
CA ASN A 328 -10.19 3.56 -46.95
C ASN A 328 -10.84 3.00 -48.24
N THR A 329 -12.01 2.38 -48.11
CA THR A 329 -12.77 1.80 -49.25
C THR A 329 -14.04 2.58 -49.58
N ARG A 330 -14.29 3.71 -48.91
CA ARG A 330 -15.28 4.73 -49.25
C ARG A 330 -14.57 6.00 -49.74
#